data_f34e560ec7615e18304c1231f5009110
#
_entry.id   f34e560ec7615e18304c1231f5009110
#
_cell.length_a   1.000
_cell.length_b   1.000
_cell.length_c   1.000
_cell.angle_alpha   90.00
_cell.angle_beta   90.00
_cell.angle_gamma   90.00
#
_symmetry.space_group_name_H-M   'P 1'
#
loop_
_entity.id
_entity.type
_entity.pdbx_description
1 polymer ?
#
loop_
_entity_poly.entity_id
_entity_poly.type
_entity_poly.pdbx_seq_one_letter_code
_entity_poly.pdbx_strand_id
1 'polypeptide(L)'
;MTLSGSYMAKEGKRRGLKVAEEVFADRGYNSDGTLVNRSLPGAFVKDPDEAIARVIKMVKTKKVTAVNGEEIDIAADSICVHGDNPKAIEFVDRIRKSLIADGIEVKSLYEFIK
;
A
#
# COMPACT_ATOMS: atom_id res chain seq x y z
N MET A 1 8.12 1.52 10.55
CA MET A 1 7.32 1.43 9.33
C MET A 1 8.13 1.97 8.17
N THR A 2 8.10 1.31 7.03
CA THR A 2 8.90 1.70 5.85
C THR A 2 8.24 1.17 4.58
N LEU A 3 8.68 1.67 3.40
CA LEU A 3 8.16 1.25 2.11
C LEU A 3 8.34 -0.26 1.90
N SER A 4 7.27 -0.91 1.46
CA SER A 4 7.26 -2.36 1.19
C SER A 4 8.37 -2.77 0.24
N GLY A 5 9.09 -3.84 0.58
CA GLY A 5 10.17 -4.40 -0.22
C GLY A 5 11.45 -3.57 -0.27
N SER A 6 11.53 -2.46 0.44
CA SER A 6 12.70 -1.57 0.43
C SER A 6 13.93 -2.20 1.11
N TYR A 7 15.10 -1.64 0.82
CA TYR A 7 16.34 -2.00 1.54
C TYR A 7 16.21 -1.75 3.05
N MET A 8 15.51 -0.67 3.43
CA MET A 8 15.27 -0.36 4.85
C MET A 8 14.43 -1.47 5.51
N ALA A 9 13.41 -1.99 4.83
CA ALA A 9 12.62 -3.11 5.34
C ALA A 9 13.48 -4.37 5.53
N LYS A 10 14.28 -4.70 4.53
CA LYS A 10 15.18 -5.86 4.56
C LYS A 10 16.22 -5.75 5.67
N GLU A 11 16.89 -4.61 5.76
CA GLU A 11 17.91 -4.38 6.76
C GLU A 11 17.35 -4.35 8.19
N GLY A 12 16.18 -3.72 8.36
CA GLY A 12 15.49 -3.72 9.64
C GLY A 12 15.18 -5.12 10.13
N LYS A 13 14.63 -5.97 9.26
CA LYS A 13 14.36 -7.38 9.58
C LYS A 13 15.64 -8.16 9.88
N ARG A 14 16.67 -7.96 9.07
CA ARG A 14 17.97 -8.61 9.29
C ARG A 14 18.56 -8.28 10.66
N ARG A 15 18.32 -7.09 11.17
CA ARG A 15 18.79 -6.64 12.49
C ARG A 15 17.82 -6.99 13.63
N GLY A 16 16.77 -7.75 13.36
CA GLY A 16 15.82 -8.18 14.38
C GLY A 16 14.81 -7.11 14.80
N LEU A 17 14.67 -6.03 14.04
CA LEU A 17 13.67 -5.01 14.31
C LEU A 17 12.28 -5.48 13.85
N LYS A 18 11.26 -5.02 14.57
CA LYS A 18 9.87 -5.19 14.13
C LYS A 18 9.61 -4.20 12.99
N VAL A 19 9.28 -4.72 11.81
CA VAL A 19 9.10 -3.90 10.60
C VAL A 19 7.69 -4.05 10.07
N ALA A 20 6.98 -2.93 9.95
CA ALA A 20 5.73 -2.84 9.20
C ALA A 20 6.03 -2.28 7.80
N GLU A 21 5.53 -2.96 6.79
CA GLU A 21 5.73 -2.58 5.39
C GLU A 21 4.52 -1.81 4.88
N GLU A 22 4.78 -0.60 4.38
CA GLU A 22 3.78 0.34 3.92
C GLU A 22 3.60 0.29 2.41
N VAL A 23 2.34 0.36 1.98
CA VAL A 23 1.97 0.51 0.57
C VAL A 23 1.17 1.78 0.35
N PHE A 24 1.08 2.22 -0.90
CA PHE A 24 0.36 3.42 -1.30
C PHE A 24 -0.87 3.04 -2.11
N ALA A 25 -2.02 3.56 -1.68
CA ALA A 25 -3.29 3.31 -2.35
C ALA A 25 -3.34 3.94 -3.75
N ASP A 26 -2.79 5.14 -3.89
CA ASP A 26 -2.97 6.03 -5.04
C ASP A 26 -1.72 6.19 -5.92
N ARG A 27 -0.68 5.36 -5.72
CA ARG A 27 0.55 5.44 -6.48
C ARG A 27 0.77 4.21 -7.35
N GLY A 28 1.29 4.43 -8.57
CA GLY A 28 1.72 3.35 -9.45
C GLY A 28 3.04 2.74 -9.01
N TYR A 29 3.19 1.45 -9.28
CA TYR A 29 4.41 0.69 -8.99
C TYR A 29 5.11 0.25 -10.27
N ASN A 30 6.44 0.29 -10.26
CA ASN A 30 7.27 -0.36 -11.26
C ASN A 30 7.36 -1.87 -10.97
N SER A 31 7.78 -2.64 -11.97
CA SER A 31 7.92 -4.10 -11.82
C SER A 31 8.95 -4.53 -10.77
N ASP A 32 9.87 -3.65 -10.41
CA ASP A 32 10.86 -3.90 -9.34
C ASP A 32 10.36 -3.54 -7.93
N GLY A 33 9.09 -3.09 -7.81
CA GLY A 33 8.48 -2.70 -6.53
C GLY A 33 8.70 -1.25 -6.13
N THR A 34 9.44 -0.46 -6.91
CA THR A 34 9.60 0.98 -6.66
C THR A 34 8.37 1.74 -7.14
N LEU A 35 8.15 2.93 -6.59
CA LEU A 35 7.09 3.82 -7.04
C LEU A 35 7.48 4.46 -8.38
N VAL A 36 6.51 4.61 -9.27
CA VAL A 36 6.69 5.30 -10.54
C VAL A 36 7.03 6.77 -10.27
N ASN A 37 8.02 7.30 -11.00
CA ASN A 37 8.38 8.71 -10.89
C ASN A 37 7.15 9.60 -11.13
N ARG A 38 6.96 10.61 -10.29
CA ARG A 38 5.77 11.48 -10.31
C ARG A 38 5.55 12.20 -11.64
N SER A 39 6.60 12.38 -12.44
CA SER A 39 6.53 13.03 -13.75
C SER A 39 6.10 12.09 -14.89
N LEU A 40 6.02 10.79 -14.63
CA LEU A 40 5.73 9.79 -15.66
C LEU A 40 4.26 9.37 -15.66
N PRO A 41 3.73 8.92 -16.82
CA PRO A 41 2.39 8.31 -16.87
C PRO A 41 2.29 7.11 -15.93
N GLY A 42 1.12 6.93 -15.30
CA GLY A 42 0.88 5.83 -14.38
C GLY A 42 1.39 6.06 -12.96
N ALA A 43 1.98 7.24 -12.68
CA ALA A 43 2.48 7.57 -11.34
C ALA A 43 1.38 7.64 -10.29
N PHE A 44 0.17 8.02 -10.68
CA PHE A 44 -0.98 8.19 -9.78
C PHE A 44 -2.20 7.44 -10.27
N VAL A 45 -2.92 6.86 -9.31
CA VAL A 45 -4.25 6.30 -9.53
C VAL A 45 -5.26 7.34 -9.08
N LYS A 46 -5.96 7.96 -10.03
CA LYS A 46 -6.84 9.11 -9.76
C LYS A 46 -8.27 8.69 -9.39
N ASP A 47 -8.72 7.52 -9.85
CA ASP A 47 -10.05 7.01 -9.54
C ASP A 47 -10.06 6.40 -8.13
N PRO A 48 -10.86 6.93 -7.18
CA PRO A 48 -10.95 6.39 -5.84
C PRO A 48 -11.40 4.92 -5.79
N ASP A 49 -12.32 4.53 -6.66
CA ASP A 49 -12.82 3.15 -6.69
C ASP A 49 -11.72 2.17 -7.12
N GLU A 50 -10.94 2.55 -8.12
CA GLU A 50 -9.77 1.77 -8.55
C GLU A 50 -8.73 1.67 -7.44
N ALA A 51 -8.43 2.77 -6.76
CA ALA A 51 -7.47 2.79 -5.66
C ALA A 51 -7.91 1.88 -4.51
N ILE A 52 -9.19 1.89 -4.15
CA ILE A 52 -9.74 1.02 -3.10
C ILE A 52 -9.65 -0.45 -3.52
N ALA A 53 -10.00 -0.79 -4.75
CA ALA A 53 -9.89 -2.16 -5.25
C ALA A 53 -8.43 -2.65 -5.22
N ARG A 54 -7.47 -1.79 -5.55
CA ARG A 54 -6.04 -2.10 -5.47
C ARG A 54 -5.59 -2.39 -4.05
N VAL A 55 -6.04 -1.59 -3.08
CA VAL A 55 -5.73 -1.79 -1.67
C VAL A 55 -6.22 -3.15 -1.19
N ILE A 56 -7.47 -3.48 -1.48
CA ILE A 56 -8.06 -4.77 -1.10
C ILE A 56 -7.26 -5.91 -1.71
N LYS A 57 -6.92 -5.82 -3.00
CA LYS A 57 -6.09 -6.81 -3.69
C LYS A 57 -4.73 -6.97 -3.02
N MET A 58 -4.04 -5.87 -2.72
CA MET A 58 -2.72 -5.92 -2.07
C MET A 58 -2.78 -6.62 -0.72
N VAL A 59 -3.78 -6.31 0.09
CA VAL A 59 -3.92 -6.90 1.43
C VAL A 59 -4.25 -8.39 1.33
N LYS A 60 -5.19 -8.77 0.48
CA LYS A 60 -5.69 -10.15 0.38
C LYS A 60 -4.74 -11.08 -0.35
N THR A 61 -4.17 -10.62 -1.46
CA THR A 61 -3.37 -11.47 -2.35
C THR A 61 -1.87 -11.26 -2.21
N LYS A 62 -1.45 -10.20 -1.51
CA LYS A 62 -0.06 -9.77 -1.41
C LYS A 62 0.58 -9.53 -2.77
N LYS A 63 -0.22 -9.02 -3.70
CA LYS A 63 0.21 -8.69 -5.07
C LYS A 63 -0.35 -7.34 -5.50
N VAL A 64 0.38 -6.67 -6.37
CA VAL A 64 -0.05 -5.46 -7.05
C VAL A 64 0.33 -5.54 -8.52
N THR A 65 -0.52 -4.98 -9.37
CA THR A 65 -0.22 -4.88 -10.81
C THR A 65 0.68 -3.67 -11.06
N ALA A 66 1.88 -3.93 -11.57
CA ALA A 66 2.81 -2.88 -11.96
C ALA A 66 2.32 -2.15 -13.22
N VAL A 67 2.89 -0.97 -13.51
CA VAL A 67 2.48 -0.16 -14.66
C VAL A 67 2.70 -0.84 -16.01
N ASN A 68 3.61 -1.81 -16.07
CA ASN A 68 3.84 -2.63 -17.27
C ASN A 68 2.91 -3.84 -17.38
N GLY A 69 1.97 -4.01 -16.44
CA GLY A 69 1.03 -5.13 -16.41
C GLY A 69 1.48 -6.35 -15.63
N GLU A 70 2.72 -6.40 -15.17
CA GLU A 70 3.22 -7.52 -14.37
C GLU A 70 2.61 -7.53 -12.98
N GLU A 71 2.25 -8.72 -12.50
CA GLU A 71 1.86 -8.93 -11.10
C GLU A 71 3.12 -9.12 -10.27
N ILE A 72 3.33 -8.25 -9.27
CA ILE A 72 4.50 -8.32 -8.39
C ILE A 72 4.07 -8.58 -6.95
N ASP A 73 4.94 -9.20 -6.18
CA ASP A 73 4.70 -9.43 -4.76
C ASP A 73 4.88 -8.12 -3.98
N ILE A 74 4.00 -7.91 -2.99
CA ILE A 74 4.05 -6.75 -2.12
C ILE A 74 3.52 -7.12 -0.73
N ALA A 75 4.13 -6.59 0.30
CA ALA A 75 3.63 -6.75 1.67
C ALA A 75 2.88 -5.48 2.08
N ALA A 76 1.66 -5.62 2.55
CA ALA A 76 0.78 -4.50 2.89
C ALA A 76 0.36 -4.59 4.36
N ASP A 77 1.23 -4.15 5.25
CA ASP A 77 0.94 -4.06 6.68
C ASP A 77 0.27 -2.73 7.03
N SER A 78 0.53 -1.70 6.25
CA SER A 78 -0.03 -0.36 6.44
C SER A 78 -0.28 0.29 5.07
N ILE A 79 -1.31 1.11 5.00
CA ILE A 79 -1.70 1.81 3.77
C ILE A 79 -1.53 3.30 3.99
N CYS A 80 -0.73 3.93 3.16
CA CYS A 80 -0.51 5.38 3.19
C CYS A 80 -1.57 6.11 2.37
N VAL A 81 -2.11 7.16 2.96
CA VAL A 81 -2.95 8.13 2.25
C VAL A 81 -2.40 9.53 2.54
N HIS A 82 -2.25 10.33 1.49
CA HIS A 82 -1.64 11.66 1.61
C HIS A 82 -2.68 12.71 2.03
N GLY A 83 -2.39 13.46 3.08
CA GLY A 83 -3.29 14.44 3.68
C GLY A 83 -3.38 15.78 2.95
N ASP A 84 -2.57 16.01 1.94
CA ASP A 84 -2.58 17.23 1.12
C ASP A 84 -3.70 17.23 0.06
N ASN A 85 -4.38 16.12 -0.13
CA ASN A 85 -5.55 16.02 -0.98
C ASN A 85 -6.80 16.50 -0.20
N PRO A 86 -7.61 17.46 -0.72
CA PRO A 86 -8.83 17.91 -0.04
C PRO A 86 -9.83 16.80 0.28
N LYS A 87 -9.80 15.70 -0.47
CA LYS A 87 -10.68 14.55 -0.27
C LYS A 87 -10.03 13.43 0.57
N ALA A 88 -8.88 13.68 1.18
CA ALA A 88 -8.13 12.64 1.89
C ALA A 88 -8.94 11.99 3.02
N ILE A 89 -9.68 12.78 3.79
CA ILE A 89 -10.49 12.27 4.91
C ILE A 89 -11.59 11.33 4.39
N GLU A 90 -12.31 11.73 3.35
CA GLU A 90 -13.33 10.91 2.72
C GLU A 90 -12.72 9.62 2.16
N PHE A 91 -11.57 9.70 1.53
CA PHE A 91 -10.88 8.57 0.94
C PHE A 91 -10.42 7.56 2.02
N VAL A 92 -9.84 8.04 3.12
CA VAL A 92 -9.46 7.20 4.26
C VAL A 92 -10.67 6.47 4.84
N ASP A 93 -11.78 7.18 5.03
CA ASP A 93 -13.01 6.60 5.55
C ASP A 93 -13.55 5.50 4.63
N ARG A 94 -13.56 5.73 3.32
CA ARG A 94 -13.98 4.75 2.32
C ARG A 94 -13.07 3.52 2.29
N ILE A 95 -11.76 3.72 2.35
CA ILE A 95 -10.79 2.61 2.41
C ILE A 95 -11.06 1.76 3.65
N ARG A 96 -11.17 2.40 4.82
CA ARG A 96 -11.42 1.69 6.08
C ARG A 96 -12.70 0.87 6.03
N LYS A 97 -13.80 1.48 5.58
CA LYS A 97 -15.10 0.79 5.46
C LYS A 97 -15.04 -0.37 4.48
N SER A 98 -14.38 -0.19 3.36
CA SER A 98 -14.23 -1.24 2.33
C SER A 98 -13.40 -2.41 2.82
N LEU A 99 -12.33 -2.17 3.56
CA LEU A 99 -11.51 -3.22 4.16
C LEU A 99 -12.33 -4.03 5.17
N ILE A 100 -13.04 -3.36 6.06
CA ILE A 100 -13.87 -4.02 7.08
C ILE A 100 -15.00 -4.83 6.41
N ALA A 101 -15.66 -4.28 5.41
CA ALA A 101 -16.72 -4.97 4.67
C ALA A 101 -16.19 -6.22 3.96
N ASP A 102 -14.92 -6.24 3.58
CA ASP A 102 -14.27 -7.37 2.92
C ASP A 102 -13.64 -8.37 3.92
N GLY A 103 -13.92 -8.23 5.21
CA GLY A 103 -13.46 -9.14 6.26
C GLY A 103 -12.03 -8.88 6.74
N ILE A 104 -11.44 -7.75 6.37
CA ILE A 104 -10.08 -7.39 6.78
C ILE A 104 -10.14 -6.58 8.08
N GLU A 105 -9.41 -7.02 9.09
CA GLU A 105 -9.33 -6.30 10.35
C GLU A 105 -8.35 -5.13 10.27
N VAL A 106 -8.79 -3.96 10.73
CA VAL A 106 -7.94 -2.76 10.85
C VAL A 106 -7.56 -2.61 12.32
N LYS A 107 -6.28 -2.83 12.62
CA LYS A 107 -5.75 -2.88 13.99
C LYS A 107 -4.52 -2.01 14.13
N SER A 108 -4.16 -1.70 15.38
CA SER A 108 -2.87 -1.10 15.70
C SER A 108 -1.73 -2.04 15.29
N LEU A 109 -0.64 -1.48 14.78
CA LEU A 109 0.56 -2.26 14.44
C LEU A 109 1.08 -3.07 15.62
N TYR A 110 0.92 -2.60 16.85
CA TYR A 110 1.33 -3.32 18.06
C TYR A 110 0.63 -4.67 18.22
N GLU A 111 -0.55 -4.82 17.64
CA GLU A 111 -1.35 -6.03 17.79
C GLU A 111 -0.92 -7.15 16.85
N PHE A 112 -0.31 -6.84 15.71
CA PHE A 112 0.00 -7.85 14.70
C PHE A 112 1.43 -7.84 14.15
N ILE A 113 2.19 -6.77 14.32
CA ILE A 113 3.61 -6.74 13.93
C ILE A 113 4.45 -7.28 15.07
N LYS A 114 5.09 -8.41 14.80
CA LYS A 114 5.87 -9.16 15.81
C LYS A 114 7.32 -9.36 15.41
#